data_e96dcddcd23304ee80932a271051fb78
#
_entry.id   e96dcddcd23304ee80932a271051fb78
#
_cell.length_a   1.000
_cell.length_b   1.000
_cell.length_c   1.000
_cell.angle_alpha   90.00
_cell.angle_beta   90.00
_cell.angle_gamma   90.00
#
_symmetry.space_group_name_H-M   'P 1'
#
loop_
_entity.id
_entity.type
_entity.pdbx_description
1 polymer ?
#
loop_
_entity_poly.entity_id
_entity_poly.type
_entity_poly.pdbx_seq_one_letter_code
_entity_poly.pdbx_strand_id
1 'polypeptide(L)'
;MKTIRFFLAALTLSATSLIASAQTTPAMTAYYGVKDALVATDAAKAKTGATALVTALSKVDAAKLSANDKKALATAKTKATAISKTNDVDTQRAAFEGLSTSMIALAKATKPAKAYVQFCPMAAEGKGASWLSDKREVRNPYYGDKMLKCGSVKEEI
;
A
#
# COMPACT_ATOMS: atom_id res chain seq x y z
N MET A 1 -17.37 -37.93 -21.48
CA MET A 1 -17.83 -37.02 -20.39
C MET A 1 -16.74 -36.62 -19.40
N LYS A 2 -15.42 -36.87 -19.62
CA LYS A 2 -14.30 -36.50 -18.71
C LYS A 2 -13.61 -35.20 -19.06
N THR A 3 -13.81 -34.63 -20.24
CA THR A 3 -13.11 -33.42 -20.72
C THR A 3 -13.74 -32.10 -20.28
N ILE A 4 -15.03 -32.08 -19.91
CA ILE A 4 -15.75 -30.84 -19.54
C ILE A 4 -15.35 -30.35 -18.12
N ARG A 5 -14.94 -31.23 -17.21
CA ARG A 5 -14.59 -30.86 -15.83
C ARG A 5 -13.28 -30.06 -15.73
N PHE A 6 -12.33 -30.29 -16.65
CA PHE A 6 -11.03 -29.57 -16.61
C PHE A 6 -11.13 -28.13 -17.11
N PHE A 7 -12.06 -27.80 -18.02
CA PHE A 7 -12.25 -26.44 -18.51
C PHE A 7 -12.93 -25.50 -17.50
N LEU A 8 -13.82 -26.05 -16.64
CA LEU A 8 -14.47 -25.22 -15.60
C LEU A 8 -13.51 -24.81 -14.48
N ALA A 9 -12.52 -25.64 -14.10
CA ALA A 9 -11.56 -25.35 -13.04
C ALA A 9 -10.59 -24.23 -13.44
N ALA A 10 -10.19 -24.16 -14.71
CA ALA A 10 -9.30 -23.10 -15.21
C ALA A 10 -9.99 -21.73 -15.27
N LEU A 11 -11.30 -21.70 -15.56
CA LEU A 11 -12.07 -20.45 -15.65
C LEU A 11 -12.34 -19.81 -14.29
N THR A 12 -12.48 -20.61 -13.23
CA THR A 12 -12.72 -20.12 -11.85
C THR A 12 -11.48 -19.47 -11.24
N LEU A 13 -10.27 -19.94 -11.55
CA LEU A 13 -9.03 -19.40 -11.00
C LEU A 13 -8.73 -17.99 -11.54
N SER A 14 -9.06 -17.74 -12.81
CA SER A 14 -8.85 -16.42 -13.45
C SER A 14 -9.80 -15.34 -12.92
N ALA A 15 -11.04 -15.70 -12.59
CA ALA A 15 -12.05 -14.77 -12.09
C ALA A 15 -11.74 -14.27 -10.67
N THR A 16 -11.13 -15.09 -9.82
CA THR A 16 -10.80 -14.69 -8.44
C THR A 16 -9.69 -13.65 -8.37
N SER A 17 -8.70 -13.69 -9.25
CA SER A 17 -7.61 -12.71 -9.31
C SER A 17 -8.10 -11.33 -9.74
N LEU A 18 -9.01 -11.25 -10.70
CA LEU A 18 -9.57 -9.98 -11.18
C LEU A 18 -10.43 -9.28 -10.11
N ILE A 19 -11.16 -10.04 -9.30
CA ILE A 19 -11.99 -9.47 -8.22
C ILE A 19 -11.10 -8.92 -7.10
N ALA A 20 -10.05 -9.62 -6.70
CA ALA A 20 -9.13 -9.16 -5.68
C ALA A 20 -8.40 -7.86 -6.11
N SER A 21 -7.98 -7.77 -7.36
CA SER A 21 -7.37 -6.60 -7.97
C SER A 21 -8.32 -5.39 -7.93
N ALA A 22 -9.56 -5.55 -8.37
CA ALA A 22 -10.56 -4.47 -8.39
C ALA A 22 -10.87 -3.93 -6.98
N GLN A 23 -10.84 -4.77 -5.95
CA GLN A 23 -11.12 -4.36 -4.58
C GLN A 23 -9.97 -3.61 -3.91
N THR A 24 -8.72 -3.84 -4.32
CA THR A 24 -7.55 -3.18 -3.73
C THR A 24 -7.16 -1.89 -4.43
N THR A 25 -7.63 -1.64 -5.66
CA THR A 25 -7.37 -0.39 -6.40
C THR A 25 -7.76 0.87 -5.62
N PRO A 26 -8.95 0.98 -4.99
CA PRO A 26 -9.30 2.16 -4.19
C PRO A 26 -8.38 2.35 -2.97
N ALA A 27 -7.93 1.26 -2.35
CA ALA A 27 -6.98 1.32 -1.23
C ALA A 27 -5.60 1.82 -1.70
N MET A 28 -5.13 1.41 -2.89
CA MET A 28 -3.89 1.91 -3.46
C MET A 28 -3.97 3.42 -3.75
N THR A 29 -5.06 3.88 -4.35
CA THR A 29 -5.28 5.31 -4.61
C THR A 29 -5.26 6.14 -3.33
N ALA A 30 -5.95 5.67 -2.28
CA ALA A 30 -5.96 6.34 -0.98
C ALA A 30 -4.56 6.32 -0.30
N TYR A 31 -3.83 5.22 -0.43
CA TYR A 31 -2.45 5.12 0.05
C TYR A 31 -1.53 6.15 -0.63
N TYR A 32 -1.63 6.32 -1.95
CA TYR A 32 -0.85 7.34 -2.66
C TYR A 32 -1.19 8.74 -2.17
N GLY A 33 -2.45 9.02 -1.83
CA GLY A 33 -2.85 10.28 -1.21
C GLY A 33 -2.14 10.52 0.14
N VAL A 34 -2.03 9.50 0.99
CA VAL A 34 -1.26 9.58 2.25
C VAL A 34 0.22 9.82 1.95
N LYS A 35 0.81 9.05 1.04
CA LYS A 35 2.21 9.19 0.61
C LYS A 35 2.50 10.62 0.13
N ASP A 36 1.69 11.16 -0.75
CA ASP A 36 1.90 12.50 -1.32
C ASP A 36 1.73 13.61 -0.26
N ALA A 37 0.81 13.44 0.69
CA ALA A 37 0.67 14.35 1.82
C ALA A 37 1.91 14.34 2.72
N LEU A 38 2.50 13.17 2.99
CA LEU A 38 3.74 13.05 3.77
C LEU A 38 4.95 13.61 3.03
N VAL A 39 5.02 13.46 1.69
CA VAL A 39 6.01 14.13 0.83
C VAL A 39 5.91 15.64 0.97
N ALA A 40 4.69 16.18 1.00
CA ALA A 40 4.43 17.61 1.17
C ALA A 40 4.53 18.10 2.62
N THR A 41 4.81 17.20 3.58
CA THR A 41 4.83 17.49 5.02
C THR A 41 3.49 18.07 5.53
N ASP A 42 2.38 17.65 4.89
CA ASP A 42 1.01 18.08 5.22
C ASP A 42 0.31 17.03 6.09
N ALA A 43 0.49 17.17 7.40
CA ALA A 43 -0.07 16.24 8.37
C ALA A 43 -1.61 16.18 8.36
N ALA A 44 -2.28 17.29 8.04
CA ALA A 44 -3.74 17.34 7.99
C ALA A 44 -4.28 16.55 6.78
N LYS A 45 -3.66 16.71 5.62
CA LYS A 45 -3.99 15.90 4.44
C LYS A 45 -3.62 14.42 4.63
N ALA A 46 -2.48 14.12 5.27
CA ALA A 46 -2.11 12.74 5.59
C ALA A 46 -3.15 12.06 6.49
N LYS A 47 -3.63 12.75 7.51
CA LYS A 47 -4.72 12.28 8.39
C LYS A 47 -6.01 12.01 7.61
N THR A 48 -6.44 12.94 6.76
CA THR A 48 -7.66 12.79 5.95
C THR A 48 -7.50 11.63 4.95
N GLY A 49 -6.37 11.54 4.26
CA GLY A 49 -6.05 10.45 3.35
C GLY A 49 -6.02 9.09 4.04
N ALA A 50 -5.49 9.04 5.26
CA ALA A 50 -5.47 7.81 6.06
C ALA A 50 -6.87 7.36 6.47
N THR A 51 -7.80 8.28 6.77
CA THR A 51 -9.21 7.95 7.03
C THR A 51 -9.87 7.33 5.81
N ALA A 52 -9.64 7.90 4.62
CA ALA A 52 -10.12 7.34 3.35
C ALA A 52 -9.52 5.95 3.09
N LEU A 53 -8.22 5.77 3.38
CA LEU A 53 -7.54 4.49 3.25
C LEU A 53 -8.13 3.41 4.17
N VAL A 54 -8.41 3.73 5.44
CA VAL A 54 -9.08 2.79 6.37
C VAL A 54 -10.43 2.34 5.81
N THR A 55 -11.22 3.28 5.27
CA THR A 55 -12.51 2.98 4.64
C THR A 55 -12.35 2.06 3.43
N ALA A 56 -11.37 2.33 2.55
CA ALA A 56 -11.10 1.52 1.37
C ALA A 56 -10.61 0.10 1.74
N LEU A 57 -9.66 -0.02 2.69
CA LEU A 57 -9.17 -1.30 3.19
C LEU A 57 -10.27 -2.14 3.86
N SER A 58 -11.27 -1.50 4.46
CA SER A 58 -12.38 -2.20 5.11
C SER A 58 -13.34 -2.86 4.11
N LYS A 59 -13.31 -2.44 2.86
CA LYS A 59 -14.11 -3.02 1.77
C LYS A 59 -13.41 -4.20 1.06
N VAL A 60 -12.14 -4.47 1.39
CA VAL A 60 -11.41 -5.60 0.81
C VAL A 60 -11.92 -6.90 1.42
N ASP A 61 -12.39 -7.82 0.56
CA ASP A 61 -12.88 -9.15 0.97
C ASP A 61 -11.70 -10.03 1.39
N ALA A 62 -11.48 -10.11 2.71
CA ALA A 62 -10.41 -10.91 3.28
C ALA A 62 -10.56 -12.42 3.00
N ALA A 63 -11.77 -12.93 2.71
CA ALA A 63 -11.98 -14.35 2.45
C ALA A 63 -11.19 -14.85 1.24
N LYS A 64 -10.92 -13.96 0.28
CA LYS A 64 -10.19 -14.24 -0.97
C LYS A 64 -8.68 -14.09 -0.87
N LEU A 65 -8.17 -13.66 0.29
CA LEU A 65 -6.75 -13.46 0.53
C LEU A 65 -6.11 -14.67 1.19
N SER A 66 -4.81 -14.87 0.94
CA SER A 66 -4.01 -15.84 1.70
C SER A 66 -3.90 -15.45 3.18
N ALA A 67 -3.47 -16.37 4.04
CA ALA A 67 -3.25 -16.07 5.46
C ALA A 67 -2.28 -14.91 5.68
N ASN A 68 -1.20 -14.85 4.89
CA ASN A 68 -0.21 -13.76 4.96
C ASN A 68 -0.80 -12.42 4.51
N ASP A 69 -1.60 -12.41 3.43
CA ASP A 69 -2.22 -11.19 2.93
C ASP A 69 -3.33 -10.67 3.85
N LYS A 70 -4.06 -11.58 4.53
CA LYS A 70 -4.99 -11.21 5.61
C LYS A 70 -4.26 -10.48 6.75
N LYS A 71 -3.09 -10.97 7.16
CA LYS A 71 -2.26 -10.32 8.16
C LYS A 71 -1.77 -8.95 7.68
N ALA A 72 -1.33 -8.85 6.42
CA ALA A 72 -0.94 -7.59 5.81
C ALA A 72 -2.11 -6.60 5.78
N LEU A 73 -3.32 -7.04 5.37
CA LEU A 73 -4.52 -6.21 5.38
C LEU A 73 -4.86 -5.68 6.78
N ALA A 74 -4.80 -6.54 7.80
CA ALA A 74 -5.05 -6.16 9.19
C ALA A 74 -4.01 -5.13 9.68
N THR A 75 -2.72 -5.35 9.40
CA THR A 75 -1.65 -4.43 9.76
C THR A 75 -1.80 -3.09 9.05
N ALA A 76 -2.12 -3.10 7.74
CA ALA A 76 -2.38 -1.88 6.98
C ALA A 76 -3.51 -1.05 7.59
N LYS A 77 -4.63 -1.68 7.98
CA LYS A 77 -5.74 -1.01 8.67
C LYS A 77 -5.31 -0.38 9.98
N THR A 78 -4.56 -1.12 10.81
CA THR A 78 -4.05 -0.62 12.10
C THR A 78 -3.14 0.58 11.91
N LYS A 79 -2.20 0.52 10.97
CA LYS A 79 -1.25 1.60 10.72
C LYS A 79 -1.91 2.82 10.08
N ALA A 80 -2.83 2.63 9.12
CA ALA A 80 -3.63 3.73 8.57
C ALA A 80 -4.50 4.40 9.66
N THR A 81 -5.09 3.63 10.57
CA THR A 81 -5.83 4.16 11.72
C THR A 81 -4.93 4.99 12.64
N ALA A 82 -3.68 4.57 12.88
CA ALA A 82 -2.73 5.34 13.68
C ALA A 82 -2.44 6.71 13.03
N ILE A 83 -2.20 6.76 11.71
CA ILE A 83 -1.98 8.00 10.96
C ILE A 83 -3.22 8.91 11.05
N SER A 84 -4.43 8.35 10.94
CA SER A 84 -5.69 9.12 10.96
C SER A 84 -6.01 9.76 12.33
N LYS A 85 -5.32 9.38 13.40
CA LYS A 85 -5.59 9.86 14.76
C LYS A 85 -4.69 11.02 15.20
N THR A 86 -3.68 11.41 14.42
CA THR A 86 -2.72 12.44 14.79
C THR A 86 -2.52 13.48 13.69
N ASN A 87 -2.09 14.68 14.06
CA ASN A 87 -1.60 15.72 13.17
C ASN A 87 -0.07 15.91 13.32
N ASP A 88 0.61 15.04 14.05
CA ASP A 88 2.06 15.03 14.15
C ASP A 88 2.66 14.23 13.01
N VAL A 89 3.41 14.92 12.15
CA VAL A 89 3.95 14.33 10.91
C VAL A 89 5.00 13.26 11.17
N ASP A 90 5.77 13.36 12.24
CA ASP A 90 6.82 12.40 12.54
C ASP A 90 6.21 11.10 13.08
N THR A 91 5.18 11.20 13.92
CA THR A 91 4.35 10.04 14.33
C THR A 91 3.66 9.39 13.12
N GLN A 92 3.16 10.19 12.17
CA GLN A 92 2.56 9.67 10.94
C GLN A 92 3.58 8.91 10.08
N ARG A 93 4.79 9.45 9.91
CA ARG A 93 5.89 8.83 9.17
C ARG A 93 6.35 7.51 9.81
N ALA A 94 6.44 7.46 11.15
CA ALA A 94 6.75 6.23 11.86
C ALA A 94 5.69 5.13 11.63
N ALA A 95 4.41 5.49 11.63
CA ALA A 95 3.33 4.55 11.31
C ALA A 95 3.31 4.15 9.82
N PHE A 96 3.72 5.07 8.93
CA PHE A 96 3.74 4.88 7.48
C PHE A 96 4.73 3.79 7.04
N GLU A 97 5.81 3.54 7.76
CA GLU A 97 6.75 2.44 7.49
C GLU A 97 6.04 1.07 7.47
N GLY A 98 5.35 0.73 8.56
CA GLY A 98 4.60 -0.52 8.65
C GLY A 98 3.38 -0.58 7.73
N LEU A 99 2.75 0.58 7.46
CA LEU A 99 1.71 0.70 6.44
C LEU A 99 2.27 0.35 5.06
N SER A 100 3.39 0.94 4.67
CA SER A 100 4.02 0.73 3.37
C SER A 100 4.44 -0.72 3.16
N THR A 101 5.06 -1.35 4.15
CA THR A 101 5.42 -2.77 4.10
C THR A 101 4.19 -3.64 3.82
N SER A 102 3.08 -3.37 4.51
CA SER A 102 1.83 -4.11 4.34
C SER A 102 1.17 -3.86 2.98
N MET A 103 1.18 -2.61 2.50
CA MET A 103 0.63 -2.25 1.20
C MET A 103 1.45 -2.83 0.04
N ILE A 104 2.78 -2.93 0.17
CA ILE A 104 3.64 -3.62 -0.80
C ILE A 104 3.26 -5.10 -0.91
N ALA A 105 3.06 -5.79 0.23
CA ALA A 105 2.62 -7.18 0.22
C ALA A 105 1.27 -7.35 -0.48
N LEU A 106 0.28 -6.51 -0.15
CA LEU A 106 -1.03 -6.54 -0.79
C LEU A 106 -0.96 -6.23 -2.30
N ALA A 107 -0.15 -5.26 -2.73
CA ALA A 107 0.02 -4.93 -4.13
C ALA A 107 0.63 -6.09 -4.92
N LYS A 108 1.62 -6.78 -4.36
CA LYS A 108 2.23 -7.97 -4.99
C LYS A 108 1.24 -9.13 -5.12
N ALA A 109 0.39 -9.32 -4.11
CA ALA A 109 -0.60 -10.39 -4.09
C ALA A 109 -1.78 -10.14 -5.05
N THR A 110 -2.25 -8.90 -5.14
CA THR A 110 -3.48 -8.56 -5.85
C THR A 110 -3.28 -7.86 -7.20
N LYS A 111 -2.08 -7.30 -7.44
CA LYS A 111 -1.68 -6.59 -8.68
C LYS A 111 -2.76 -5.62 -9.20
N PRO A 112 -3.20 -4.65 -8.38
CA PRO A 112 -4.33 -3.79 -8.73
C PRO A 112 -4.04 -2.82 -9.88
N ALA A 113 -2.77 -2.38 -10.00
CA ALA A 113 -2.27 -1.52 -11.07
C ALA A 113 -0.73 -1.52 -11.01
N LYS A 114 -0.10 -1.02 -12.07
CA LYS A 114 1.35 -0.81 -12.09
C LYS A 114 1.77 0.10 -10.93
N ALA A 115 2.79 -0.33 -10.19
CA ALA A 115 3.35 0.40 -9.08
C ALA A 115 4.88 0.22 -8.99
N TYR A 116 5.54 1.18 -8.35
CA TYR A 116 6.98 1.14 -8.10
C TYR A 116 7.25 1.00 -6.61
N VAL A 117 8.02 -0.01 -6.23
CA VAL A 117 8.60 -0.10 -4.88
C VAL A 117 9.84 0.77 -4.86
N GLN A 118 9.81 1.82 -4.07
CA GLN A 118 10.92 2.75 -3.85
C GLN A 118 11.51 2.52 -2.45
N PHE A 119 12.79 2.83 -2.27
CA PHE A 119 13.52 2.60 -1.02
C PHE A 119 14.52 3.71 -0.75
N CYS A 120 14.55 4.23 0.47
CA CYS A 120 15.58 5.14 0.96
C CYS A 120 16.37 4.48 2.10
N PRO A 121 17.71 4.35 1.99
CA PRO A 121 18.53 3.70 3.04
C PRO A 121 18.62 4.51 4.32
N MET A 122 18.36 5.82 4.25
CA MET A 122 18.43 6.74 5.40
C MET A 122 17.14 6.74 6.23
N ALA A 123 16.03 6.23 5.70
CA ALA A 123 14.76 6.18 6.42
C ALA A 123 14.82 5.21 7.60
N ALA A 124 13.85 5.31 8.53
CA ALA A 124 13.75 4.46 9.70
C ALA A 124 15.08 4.44 10.52
N GLU A 125 15.61 5.62 10.84
CA GLU A 125 16.83 5.76 11.63
C GLU A 125 18.06 5.08 10.99
N GLY A 126 18.15 5.09 9.67
CA GLY A 126 19.25 4.47 8.92
C GLY A 126 19.10 2.96 8.66
N LYS A 127 17.99 2.35 9.08
CA LYS A 127 17.68 0.94 8.74
C LYS A 127 17.18 0.78 7.32
N GLY A 128 16.74 1.87 6.72
CA GLY A 128 16.11 1.91 5.42
C GLY A 128 14.63 1.56 5.47
N ALA A 129 13.84 2.23 4.62
CA ALA A 129 12.43 1.92 4.48
C ALA A 129 11.96 2.04 3.04
N SER A 130 10.96 1.22 2.69
CA SER A 130 10.34 1.18 1.37
C SER A 130 8.96 1.81 1.39
N TRP A 131 8.51 2.25 0.21
CA TRP A 131 7.14 2.68 -0.03
C TRP A 131 6.71 2.34 -1.46
N LEU A 132 5.40 2.40 -1.73
CA LEU A 132 4.85 2.31 -3.07
C LEU A 132 4.66 3.71 -3.67
N SER A 133 4.88 3.80 -4.98
CA SER A 133 4.58 4.98 -5.79
C SER A 133 3.89 4.57 -7.09
N ASP A 134 2.95 5.37 -7.54
CA ASP A 134 2.35 5.31 -8.87
C ASP A 134 3.27 5.92 -9.96
N LYS A 135 4.35 6.60 -9.52
CA LYS A 135 5.32 7.27 -10.38
C LYS A 135 6.72 6.70 -10.16
N ARG A 136 7.49 6.61 -11.26
CA ARG A 136 8.89 6.19 -11.21
C ARG A 136 9.78 7.23 -10.52
N GLU A 137 9.40 8.52 -10.59
CA GLU A 137 10.11 9.58 -9.89
C GLU A 137 10.11 9.33 -8.38
N VAL A 138 11.32 9.41 -7.79
CA VAL A 138 11.48 9.26 -6.34
C VAL A 138 11.08 10.54 -5.64
N ARG A 139 10.09 10.45 -4.75
CA ARG A 139 9.69 11.51 -3.82
C ARG A 139 9.50 10.89 -2.44
N ASN A 140 10.39 11.23 -1.52
CA ASN A 140 10.54 10.56 -0.23
C ASN A 140 9.47 11.01 0.80
N PRO A 141 8.56 10.14 1.23
CA PRO A 141 7.53 10.47 2.23
C PRO A 141 8.07 10.54 3.66
N TYR A 142 9.23 9.91 3.94
CA TYR A 142 9.80 9.86 5.28
C TYR A 142 10.51 11.16 5.69
N TYR A 143 10.98 11.93 4.72
CA TYR A 143 11.72 13.17 4.98
C TYR A 143 11.09 14.41 4.33
N GLY A 144 10.20 14.22 3.34
CA GLY A 144 9.62 15.33 2.59
C GLY A 144 10.71 16.17 1.91
N ASP A 145 10.59 17.49 2.00
CA ASP A 145 11.50 18.46 1.40
C ASP A 145 12.95 18.37 1.90
N LYS A 146 13.17 17.89 3.14
CA LYS A 146 14.51 17.75 3.71
C LYS A 146 15.41 16.79 2.92
N MET A 147 14.83 15.72 2.38
CA MET A 147 15.55 14.70 1.59
C MET A 147 14.66 14.16 0.46
N LEU A 148 14.01 15.02 -0.28
CA LEU A 148 12.93 14.69 -1.23
C LEU A 148 13.33 13.61 -2.26
N LYS A 149 14.56 13.64 -2.75
CA LYS A 149 15.07 12.71 -3.78
C LYS A 149 15.87 11.54 -3.21
N CYS A 150 15.95 11.41 -1.87
CA CYS A 150 16.65 10.26 -1.26
C CYS A 150 15.90 8.97 -1.54
N GLY A 151 16.54 8.08 -2.28
CA GLY A 151 16.03 6.75 -2.58
C GLY A 151 16.23 6.34 -4.03
N SER A 152 15.78 5.13 -4.33
CA SER A 152 15.81 4.55 -5.67
C SER A 152 14.63 3.61 -5.88
N VAL A 153 14.24 3.39 -7.13
CA VAL A 153 13.30 2.33 -7.50
C VAL A 153 14.00 0.98 -7.35
N LYS A 154 13.41 0.07 -6.60
CA LYS A 154 13.91 -1.30 -6.39
C LYS A 154 13.18 -2.32 -7.23
N GLU A 155 11.90 -2.11 -7.48
CA GLU A 155 11.05 -3.09 -8.15
C GLU A 155 9.88 -2.37 -8.82
N GLU A 156 9.41 -2.93 -9.93
CA GLU A 156 8.16 -2.59 -10.60
C GLU A 156 7.19 -3.78 -10.45
N ILE A 157 5.96 -3.50 -9.97
CA ILE A 157 4.91 -4.51 -9.76
C ILE A 157 3.84 -4.36 -10.83
#